data_ee64c975fbe418df7aa1b5cfe51abf31
#
_entry.id   ee64c975fbe418df7aa1b5cfe51abf31
#
_cell.length_a   1.000
_cell.length_b   1.000
_cell.length_c   1.000
_cell.angle_alpha   90.00
_cell.angle_beta   90.00
_cell.angle_gamma   90.00
#
_symmetry.space_group_name_H-M   'P 1'
#
loop_
_entity.id
_entity.type
_entity.pdbx_description
1 polymer ?
#
loop_
_entity_poly.entity_id
_entity_poly.type
_entity_poly.pdbx_seq_one_letter_code
_entity_poly.pdbx_strand_id
1 'polypeptide(L)'
;MRKSALILAIAPLIFALSACSGDSGNTANTASTPGSNSTSSVNRNRWDTVKNRGQLICGVSGEVPGFSFVGTDGKYSGIDVDVCRAVAAALFDNPDAVEFRNLNSKERFTALQTGEVDILSRNTTWTLSRTTSVGLEFAPVVFYDGQAIMIRKNSGIKSLADLKDKAICVQTGTTTEQNLADQMRKRNITYKPVVFEDVNITFATYAEGRCDGITADRSALVARRSILPKPEDNVILDEVISSEPLAPAVAKGDNKWADTVKWVVYALVKAEELGINSQNIAQFATSSDPDIKRFLGTEGNLGEGLGLTNDFAARIIKHVGNYSEIYDRNLGPKTKLNLPRGQNQLWSKGGLLYSPPFR
;
A
#
# COMPACT_ATOMS: atom_id res chain seq x y z
N MET A 1 0.19 47.07 49.80
CA MET A 1 -0.83 48.10 49.93
C MET A 1 -1.78 48.03 48.75
N ARG A 2 -3.07 48.03 49.10
CA ARG A 2 -4.30 48.15 48.26
C ARG A 2 -4.65 46.99 47.32
N LYS A 3 -5.57 46.18 47.84
CA LYS A 3 -6.52 45.33 47.17
C LYS A 3 -7.60 46.16 46.49
N SER A 4 -8.06 45.77 45.31
CA SER A 4 -9.37 46.21 44.82
C SER A 4 -10.08 44.99 44.21
N ALA A 5 -11.16 44.60 44.83
CA ALA A 5 -12.12 43.60 44.39
C ALA A 5 -13.17 44.25 43.49
N LEU A 6 -13.53 43.63 42.39
CA LEU A 6 -14.70 44.03 41.60
C LEU A 6 -15.69 42.87 41.58
N ILE A 7 -16.90 43.17 42.11
CA ILE A 7 -18.06 42.31 42.22
C ILE A 7 -18.82 42.39 40.88
N LEU A 8 -19.16 41.23 40.30
CA LEU A 8 -20.06 41.18 39.15
C LEU A 8 -21.40 40.51 39.56
N ALA A 9 -22.46 41.23 39.35
CA ALA A 9 -23.83 40.85 39.66
C ALA A 9 -24.41 39.88 38.62
N ILE A 10 -25.11 38.87 39.10
CA ILE A 10 -25.90 37.88 38.35
C ILE A 10 -27.36 38.36 38.32
N ALA A 11 -27.97 38.45 37.13
CA ALA A 11 -29.42 38.63 36.96
C ALA A 11 -30.01 37.36 36.28
N PRO A 12 -31.07 36.77 36.81
CA PRO A 12 -31.77 35.67 36.17
C PRO A 12 -32.90 36.18 35.26
N LEU A 13 -32.97 35.61 34.03
CA LEU A 13 -34.06 35.85 33.09
C LEU A 13 -35.01 34.64 33.15
N ILE A 14 -36.22 34.92 33.65
CA ILE A 14 -37.36 33.98 33.72
C ILE A 14 -38.10 34.08 32.36
N PHE A 15 -38.29 32.94 31.67
CA PHE A 15 -39.23 32.83 30.54
C PHE A 15 -40.42 31.98 30.93
N ALA A 16 -41.60 32.58 30.80
CA ALA A 16 -42.90 32.00 31.09
C ALA A 16 -43.40 31.10 29.98
N LEU A 17 -43.97 29.95 30.37
CA LEU A 17 -44.80 29.09 29.54
C LEU A 17 -46.16 29.72 29.31
N SER A 18 -46.61 29.75 28.03
CA SER A 18 -48.03 29.94 27.73
C SER A 18 -48.50 28.76 26.85
N ALA A 19 -49.35 27.97 27.44
CA ALA A 19 -50.16 26.97 26.75
C ALA A 19 -51.44 27.61 26.24
N CYS A 20 -51.82 27.37 25.00
CA CYS A 20 -53.18 27.50 24.49
C CYS A 20 -53.52 26.37 23.53
N SER A 21 -54.55 25.64 23.92
CA SER A 21 -55.30 24.63 23.15
C SER A 21 -56.32 25.30 22.23
N GLY A 22 -56.62 24.70 21.09
CA GLY A 22 -57.77 25.09 20.24
C GLY A 22 -57.66 24.53 18.81
N ASP A 23 -58.26 23.44 18.62
CA ASP A 23 -59.25 22.89 17.64
C ASP A 23 -59.07 23.12 16.10
N SER A 24 -59.14 21.99 15.42
CA SER A 24 -59.66 21.61 14.10
C SER A 24 -59.62 22.57 12.91
N GLY A 25 -58.94 22.08 11.84
CA GLY A 25 -59.10 22.62 10.47
C GLY A 25 -58.16 21.97 9.49
N ASN A 26 -58.66 21.02 8.72
CA ASN A 26 -58.05 20.26 7.66
C ASN A 26 -57.76 21.14 6.43
N THR A 27 -56.47 21.31 6.04
CA THR A 27 -56.09 21.60 4.66
C THR A 27 -54.64 21.16 4.41
N ALA A 28 -54.50 20.29 3.44
CA ALA A 28 -53.20 19.80 2.96
C ALA A 28 -52.41 20.95 2.32
N ASN A 29 -51.21 21.20 2.82
CA ASN A 29 -50.18 21.93 2.12
C ASN A 29 -48.85 21.19 2.27
N THR A 30 -48.38 20.64 1.17
CA THR A 30 -47.05 20.06 0.97
C THR A 30 -45.99 21.11 1.25
N ALA A 31 -45.39 21.06 2.45
CA ALA A 31 -44.17 21.78 2.74
C ALA A 31 -42.98 20.89 2.40
N SER A 32 -42.23 21.27 1.38
CA SER A 32 -40.96 20.73 0.97
C SER A 32 -39.97 20.83 2.14
N THR A 33 -39.55 19.71 2.66
CA THR A 33 -38.43 19.61 3.64
C THR A 33 -37.15 20.04 2.93
N PRO A 34 -36.32 20.94 3.51
CA PRO A 34 -35.01 21.23 2.93
C PRO A 34 -34.16 19.97 2.95
N GLY A 35 -33.62 19.58 1.80
CA GLY A 35 -32.80 18.44 1.61
C GLY A 35 -31.65 18.39 2.62
N SER A 36 -31.53 17.27 3.32
CA SER A 36 -30.33 16.91 4.03
C SER A 36 -29.16 16.92 3.05
N ASN A 37 -28.21 17.81 3.30
CA ASN A 37 -26.92 17.81 2.66
C ASN A 37 -26.30 16.40 2.74
N SER A 38 -26.35 15.68 1.66
CA SER A 38 -25.57 14.48 1.45
C SER A 38 -24.10 14.90 1.34
N THR A 39 -23.42 14.95 2.47
CA THR A 39 -21.95 14.95 2.50
C THR A 39 -21.50 13.74 1.71
N SER A 40 -20.92 14.02 0.57
CA SER A 40 -20.20 13.23 -0.42
C SER A 40 -19.96 11.75 -0.02
N SER A 41 -20.76 10.89 -0.64
CA SER A 41 -20.55 9.43 -0.70
C SER A 41 -19.47 9.04 -1.73
N VAL A 42 -18.41 9.82 -1.90
CA VAL A 42 -17.43 9.67 -2.98
C VAL A 42 -16.69 8.32 -2.96
N ASN A 43 -16.72 7.61 -1.82
CA ASN A 43 -15.99 6.34 -1.69
C ASN A 43 -16.84 5.06 -1.55
N ARG A 44 -18.17 5.16 -1.45
CA ARG A 44 -19.00 3.98 -1.17
C ARG A 44 -19.24 3.05 -2.35
N ASN A 45 -18.79 3.41 -3.54
CA ASN A 45 -19.00 2.63 -4.74
C ASN A 45 -17.79 2.66 -5.69
N ARG A 46 -16.61 2.42 -5.15
CA ARG A 46 -15.39 2.38 -5.95
C ARG A 46 -15.40 1.23 -6.93
N TRP A 47 -15.93 0.09 -6.49
CA TRP A 47 -16.08 -1.10 -7.33
C TRP A 47 -16.84 -0.78 -8.63
N ASP A 48 -18.02 -0.15 -8.53
CA ASP A 48 -18.82 0.21 -9.70
C ASP A 48 -18.11 1.27 -10.56
N THR A 49 -17.43 2.24 -9.94
CA THR A 49 -16.66 3.26 -10.64
C THR A 49 -15.59 2.63 -11.54
N VAL A 50 -14.82 1.70 -11.00
CA VAL A 50 -13.76 0.98 -11.73
C VAL A 50 -14.34 0.12 -12.83
N LYS A 51 -15.40 -0.66 -12.52
CA LYS A 51 -16.08 -1.52 -13.52
C LYS A 51 -16.66 -0.73 -14.67
N ASN A 52 -17.36 0.36 -14.38
CA ASN A 52 -18.03 1.19 -15.41
C ASN A 52 -17.02 1.95 -16.28
N ARG A 53 -15.87 2.33 -15.71
CA ARG A 53 -14.78 2.96 -16.46
C ARG A 53 -14.06 1.96 -17.37
N GLY A 54 -14.08 0.67 -17.05
CA GLY A 54 -13.38 -0.39 -17.81
C GLY A 54 -11.86 -0.35 -17.64
N GLN A 55 -11.34 0.38 -16.67
CA GLN A 55 -9.92 0.57 -16.42
C GLN A 55 -9.65 0.81 -14.93
N LEU A 56 -8.56 0.25 -14.42
CA LEU A 56 -8.02 0.50 -13.08
C LEU A 56 -7.07 1.72 -13.10
N ILE A 57 -7.13 2.60 -12.11
CA ILE A 57 -6.10 3.62 -11.88
C ILE A 57 -5.30 3.22 -10.64
N CYS A 58 -4.02 2.93 -10.86
CA CYS A 58 -3.11 2.41 -9.83
C CYS A 58 -2.05 3.44 -9.45
N GLY A 59 -2.00 3.82 -8.17
CA GLY A 59 -0.93 4.64 -7.61
C GLY A 59 0.31 3.81 -7.33
N VAL A 60 1.43 4.21 -7.93
CA VAL A 60 2.76 3.56 -7.83
C VAL A 60 3.85 4.57 -7.53
N SER A 61 5.10 4.12 -7.30
CA SER A 61 6.25 5.03 -7.20
C SER A 61 6.79 5.42 -8.58
N GLY A 62 6.97 4.47 -9.47
CA GLY A 62 7.63 4.67 -10.76
C GLY A 62 9.16 4.76 -10.69
N GLU A 63 9.76 4.75 -9.48
CA GLU A 63 11.17 5.09 -9.26
C GLU A 63 11.98 4.03 -8.51
N VAL A 64 11.35 2.90 -8.12
CA VAL A 64 11.99 1.84 -7.33
C VAL A 64 12.06 0.56 -8.17
N PRO A 65 13.26 0.20 -8.72
CA PRO A 65 13.44 -1.03 -9.49
C PRO A 65 12.96 -2.26 -8.73
N GLY A 66 12.25 -3.16 -9.41
CA GLY A 66 11.70 -4.38 -8.83
C GLY A 66 10.37 -4.20 -8.07
N PHE A 67 10.04 -3.00 -7.60
CA PHE A 67 8.75 -2.66 -6.98
C PHE A 67 7.82 -1.94 -7.94
N SER A 68 8.13 -0.70 -8.28
CA SER A 68 7.52 0.01 -9.40
C SER A 68 8.57 0.90 -10.06
N PHE A 69 8.84 0.65 -11.32
CA PHE A 69 9.86 1.34 -12.06
C PHE A 69 9.42 1.60 -13.50
N VAL A 70 9.66 2.83 -13.98
CA VAL A 70 9.45 3.21 -15.38
C VAL A 70 10.75 3.03 -16.13
N GLY A 71 10.75 2.13 -17.11
CA GLY A 71 11.89 1.93 -17.99
C GLY A 71 12.08 3.09 -18.98
N THR A 72 13.21 3.10 -19.68
CA THR A 72 13.50 4.09 -20.73
C THR A 72 12.54 4.00 -21.92
N ASP A 73 11.84 2.88 -22.06
CA ASP A 73 10.76 2.65 -23.03
C ASP A 73 9.38 3.12 -22.54
N GLY A 74 9.30 3.75 -21.36
CA GLY A 74 8.08 4.22 -20.74
C GLY A 74 7.21 3.12 -20.10
N LYS A 75 7.69 1.86 -20.10
CA LYS A 75 6.92 0.75 -19.54
C LYS A 75 7.16 0.60 -18.04
N TYR A 76 6.06 0.34 -17.33
CA TYR A 76 6.09 0.03 -15.91
C TYR A 76 6.42 -1.45 -15.66
N SER A 77 7.24 -1.70 -14.64
CA SER A 77 7.61 -3.04 -14.16
C SER A 77 7.75 -3.06 -12.65
N GLY A 78 7.64 -4.24 -12.05
CA GLY A 78 7.82 -4.45 -10.61
C GLY A 78 6.65 -5.18 -9.96
N ILE A 79 6.85 -5.65 -8.72
CA ILE A 79 5.83 -6.41 -7.98
C ILE A 79 4.57 -5.58 -7.71
N ASP A 80 4.71 -4.28 -7.41
CA ASP A 80 3.59 -3.35 -7.21
C ASP A 80 2.76 -3.18 -8.49
N VAL A 81 3.44 -3.12 -9.63
CA VAL A 81 2.84 -3.02 -10.98
C VAL A 81 2.08 -4.31 -11.32
N ASP A 82 2.70 -5.46 -11.06
CA ASP A 82 2.09 -6.76 -11.35
C ASP A 82 0.87 -7.06 -10.47
N VAL A 83 0.84 -6.57 -9.23
CA VAL A 83 -0.36 -6.62 -8.38
C VAL A 83 -1.52 -5.84 -9.03
N CYS A 84 -1.28 -4.64 -9.56
CA CYS A 84 -2.32 -3.88 -10.25
C CYS A 84 -2.76 -4.54 -11.55
N ARG A 85 -1.83 -5.13 -12.31
CA ARG A 85 -2.16 -5.96 -13.48
C ARG A 85 -3.01 -7.18 -13.12
N ALA A 86 -2.74 -7.80 -11.96
CA ALA A 86 -3.55 -8.92 -11.47
C ALA A 86 -4.99 -8.49 -11.15
N VAL A 87 -5.17 -7.31 -10.55
CA VAL A 87 -6.50 -6.73 -10.30
C VAL A 87 -7.21 -6.43 -11.63
N ALA A 88 -6.52 -5.83 -12.61
CA ALA A 88 -7.09 -5.56 -13.93
C ALA A 88 -7.46 -6.86 -14.68
N ALA A 89 -6.61 -7.88 -14.62
CA ALA A 89 -6.89 -9.20 -15.20
C ALA A 89 -8.13 -9.86 -14.57
N ALA A 90 -8.30 -9.77 -13.25
CA ALA A 90 -9.47 -10.30 -12.55
C ALA A 90 -10.76 -9.58 -12.98
N LEU A 91 -10.72 -8.26 -13.11
CA LEU A 91 -11.87 -7.43 -13.44
C LEU A 91 -12.27 -7.50 -14.92
N PHE A 92 -11.28 -7.49 -15.82
CA PHE A 92 -11.49 -7.20 -17.25
C PHE A 92 -10.97 -8.28 -18.18
N ASP A 93 -10.35 -9.38 -17.65
CA ASP A 93 -9.61 -10.37 -18.45
C ASP A 93 -8.50 -9.71 -19.33
N ASN A 94 -8.01 -8.56 -18.86
CA ASN A 94 -6.98 -7.78 -19.54
C ASN A 94 -6.03 -7.14 -18.51
N PRO A 95 -4.77 -7.58 -18.39
CA PRO A 95 -3.80 -7.03 -17.45
C PRO A 95 -3.36 -5.61 -17.80
N ASP A 96 -3.58 -5.16 -19.03
CA ASP A 96 -3.22 -3.83 -19.50
C ASP A 96 -4.36 -2.80 -19.36
N ALA A 97 -5.55 -3.22 -18.87
CA ALA A 97 -6.64 -2.33 -18.51
C ALA A 97 -6.33 -1.58 -17.18
N VAL A 98 -5.13 -0.99 -17.11
CA VAL A 98 -4.62 -0.26 -15.95
C VAL A 98 -3.88 1.01 -16.39
N GLU A 99 -4.18 2.12 -15.71
CA GLU A 99 -3.43 3.37 -15.79
C GLU A 99 -2.58 3.51 -14.54
N PHE A 100 -1.29 3.80 -14.70
CA PHE A 100 -0.39 4.02 -13.57
C PHE A 100 -0.20 5.51 -13.31
N ARG A 101 -0.29 5.90 -12.02
CA ARG A 101 -0.03 7.26 -11.53
C ARG A 101 1.17 7.23 -10.59
N ASN A 102 2.23 7.97 -10.96
CA ASN A 102 3.37 8.15 -10.07
C ASN A 102 3.00 9.09 -8.94
N LEU A 103 3.22 8.64 -7.72
CA LEU A 103 2.91 9.38 -6.49
C LEU A 103 4.13 9.35 -5.57
N ASN A 104 4.47 10.48 -4.95
CA ASN A 104 5.47 10.51 -3.90
C ASN A 104 4.90 9.98 -2.57
N SER A 105 5.74 9.87 -1.53
CA SER A 105 5.33 9.30 -0.25
C SER A 105 4.37 10.17 0.54
N LYS A 106 4.32 11.47 0.27
CA LYS A 106 3.50 12.44 1.01
C LYS A 106 2.09 12.53 0.43
N GLU A 107 1.96 12.56 -0.91
CA GLU A 107 0.69 12.76 -1.59
C GLU A 107 -0.15 11.49 -1.77
N ARG A 108 0.49 10.30 -1.76
CA ARG A 108 -0.14 9.01 -2.10
C ARG A 108 -1.44 8.71 -1.34
N PHE A 109 -1.53 9.08 -0.07
CA PHE A 109 -2.72 8.80 0.74
C PHE A 109 -3.86 9.74 0.40
N THR A 110 -3.57 11.01 0.12
CA THR A 110 -4.57 11.97 -0.35
C THR A 110 -5.14 11.55 -1.71
N ALA A 111 -4.27 11.17 -2.65
CA ALA A 111 -4.69 10.69 -3.97
C ALA A 111 -5.63 9.47 -3.88
N LEU A 112 -5.35 8.55 -2.94
CA LEU A 112 -6.22 7.40 -2.70
C LEU A 112 -7.56 7.80 -2.06
N GLN A 113 -7.54 8.68 -1.05
CA GLN A 113 -8.73 9.12 -0.33
C GLN A 113 -9.67 9.98 -1.20
N THR A 114 -9.11 10.82 -2.08
CA THR A 114 -9.89 11.64 -3.01
C THR A 114 -10.41 10.85 -4.21
N GLY A 115 -9.89 9.64 -4.42
CA GLY A 115 -10.26 8.79 -5.54
C GLY A 115 -9.57 9.14 -6.86
N GLU A 116 -8.48 9.88 -6.81
CA GLU A 116 -7.58 10.09 -7.95
C GLU A 116 -6.96 8.76 -8.41
N VAL A 117 -6.69 7.85 -7.46
CA VAL A 117 -6.35 6.46 -7.72
C VAL A 117 -7.32 5.52 -7.03
N ASP A 118 -7.54 4.33 -7.60
CA ASP A 118 -8.45 3.31 -7.05
C ASP A 118 -7.77 2.39 -6.04
N ILE A 119 -6.50 2.16 -6.24
CA ILE A 119 -5.63 1.32 -5.45
C ILE A 119 -4.25 1.98 -5.34
N LEU A 120 -3.63 1.84 -4.18
CA LEU A 120 -2.25 2.22 -3.95
C LEU A 120 -1.42 0.94 -3.82
N SER A 121 -0.59 0.62 -4.82
CA SER A 121 0.40 -0.46 -4.79
C SER A 121 1.77 0.18 -4.98
N ARG A 122 2.39 0.55 -3.83
CA ARG A 122 3.55 1.44 -3.80
C ARG A 122 4.41 1.19 -2.56
N ASN A 123 4.95 -0.01 -2.42
CA ASN A 123 5.77 -0.39 -1.26
C ASN A 123 5.28 0.31 0.04
N THR A 124 3.99 0.16 0.33
CA THR A 124 3.33 0.88 1.43
C THR A 124 3.22 -0.01 2.64
N THR A 125 3.90 0.35 3.72
CA THR A 125 3.86 -0.38 4.99
C THR A 125 2.48 -0.31 5.63
N TRP A 126 1.91 -1.43 5.96
CA TRP A 126 0.70 -1.53 6.74
C TRP A 126 0.98 -1.16 8.20
N THR A 127 0.33 -0.11 8.69
CA THR A 127 0.45 0.35 10.09
C THR A 127 -0.92 0.62 10.70
N LEU A 128 -0.98 0.61 12.04
CA LEU A 128 -2.20 0.93 12.77
C LEU A 128 -2.72 2.33 12.42
N SER A 129 -1.84 3.35 12.40
CA SER A 129 -2.23 4.73 12.12
C SER A 129 -2.76 4.89 10.69
N ARG A 130 -2.15 4.24 9.70
CA ARG A 130 -2.64 4.25 8.31
C ARG A 130 -4.00 3.59 8.18
N THR A 131 -4.25 2.51 8.93
CA THR A 131 -5.55 1.84 8.98
C THR A 131 -6.61 2.69 9.69
N THR A 132 -6.28 3.33 10.79
CA THR A 132 -7.26 4.04 11.64
C THR A 132 -7.37 5.51 11.29
N SER A 133 -6.30 6.27 11.48
CA SER A 133 -6.30 7.73 11.35
C SER A 133 -6.29 8.20 9.90
N VAL A 134 -5.55 7.49 9.01
CA VAL A 134 -5.55 7.81 7.57
C VAL A 134 -6.76 7.20 6.87
N GLY A 135 -7.38 6.14 7.40
CA GLY A 135 -8.59 5.54 6.83
C GLY A 135 -8.32 4.65 5.60
N LEU A 136 -7.25 3.87 5.65
CA LEU A 136 -6.91 2.89 4.61
C LEU A 136 -7.38 1.48 5.00
N GLU A 137 -7.76 0.70 4.00
CA GLU A 137 -7.94 -0.75 4.09
C GLU A 137 -6.82 -1.43 3.33
N PHE A 138 -6.07 -2.29 4.02
CA PHE A 138 -4.95 -3.00 3.41
C PHE A 138 -5.35 -4.39 2.92
N ALA A 139 -4.92 -4.74 1.72
CA ALA A 139 -4.91 -6.10 1.21
C ALA A 139 -3.81 -6.93 1.92
N PRO A 140 -3.71 -8.24 1.66
CA PRO A 140 -2.63 -9.06 2.22
C PRO A 140 -1.25 -8.51 1.89
N VAL A 141 -0.29 -8.75 2.80
CA VAL A 141 1.10 -8.35 2.60
C VAL A 141 1.66 -9.04 1.38
N VAL A 142 2.23 -8.25 0.46
CA VAL A 142 2.88 -8.74 -0.75
C VAL A 142 4.40 -8.78 -0.64
N PHE A 143 4.96 -8.12 0.39
CA PHE A 143 6.39 -8.18 0.67
C PHE A 143 6.68 -7.86 2.14
N TYR A 144 7.31 -8.78 2.85
CA TYR A 144 7.81 -8.58 4.21
C TYR A 144 9.22 -8.02 4.13
N ASP A 145 9.41 -6.83 4.65
CA ASP A 145 10.67 -6.08 4.64
C ASP A 145 11.05 -5.57 6.03
N GLY A 146 12.12 -4.86 6.11
CA GLY A 146 12.59 -4.12 7.27
C GLY A 146 13.43 -2.94 6.83
N GLN A 147 13.52 -1.93 7.68
CA GLN A 147 14.34 -0.75 7.42
C GLN A 147 15.81 -1.02 7.71
N ALA A 148 16.70 -0.52 6.85
CA ALA A 148 18.14 -0.55 7.04
C ALA A 148 18.78 0.81 6.72
N ILE A 149 20.10 0.88 6.88
CA ILE A 149 20.90 2.06 6.55
C ILE A 149 21.96 1.66 5.51
N MET A 150 22.07 2.42 4.45
CA MET A 150 23.15 2.30 3.47
C MET A 150 24.19 3.39 3.72
N ILE A 151 25.46 2.99 3.67
CA ILE A 151 26.61 3.85 3.92
C ILE A 151 27.69 3.58 2.86
N ARG A 152 28.68 4.48 2.74
CA ARG A 152 29.86 4.21 1.90
C ARG A 152 30.79 3.22 2.61
N LYS A 153 31.36 2.27 1.86
CA LYS A 153 32.28 1.24 2.40
C LYS A 153 33.46 1.83 3.18
N ASN A 154 33.98 2.96 2.72
CA ASN A 154 35.13 3.64 3.31
C ASN A 154 34.77 4.66 4.40
N SER A 155 33.50 4.73 4.82
CA SER A 155 33.02 5.69 5.82
C SER A 155 33.51 5.39 7.25
N GLY A 156 33.93 4.16 7.52
CA GLY A 156 34.25 3.68 8.87
C GLY A 156 33.02 3.32 9.71
N ILE A 157 31.79 3.59 9.22
CA ILE A 157 30.53 3.26 9.90
C ILE A 157 30.26 1.78 9.79
N LYS A 158 29.94 1.11 10.90
CA LYS A 158 29.67 -0.34 10.96
C LYS A 158 28.34 -0.67 11.67
N SER A 159 27.80 0.29 12.42
CA SER A 159 26.60 0.13 13.24
C SER A 159 25.85 1.43 13.39
N LEU A 160 24.65 1.39 13.99
CA LEU A 160 23.88 2.61 14.30
C LEU A 160 24.62 3.53 15.27
N ALA A 161 25.45 2.99 16.18
CA ALA A 161 26.20 3.79 17.14
C ALA A 161 27.19 4.74 16.45
N ASP A 162 27.74 4.33 15.30
CA ASP A 162 28.71 5.11 14.54
C ASP A 162 28.05 6.28 13.77
N LEU A 163 26.72 6.34 13.78
CA LEU A 163 25.93 7.42 13.16
C LEU A 163 25.80 8.67 14.05
N LYS A 164 26.43 8.66 15.23
CA LYS A 164 26.45 9.85 16.11
C LYS A 164 26.96 11.07 15.35
N ASP A 165 26.15 12.14 15.40
CA ASP A 165 26.41 13.45 14.77
C ASP A 165 26.51 13.41 13.22
N LYS A 166 26.18 12.30 12.60
CA LYS A 166 26.20 12.08 11.14
C LYS A 166 24.95 12.62 10.47
N ALA A 167 25.09 13.00 9.21
CA ALA A 167 23.98 13.41 8.34
C ALA A 167 23.35 12.17 7.67
N ILE A 168 22.04 11.95 7.88
CA ILE A 168 21.32 10.82 7.32
C ILE A 168 20.21 11.30 6.40
N CYS A 169 20.32 10.97 5.12
CA CYS A 169 19.26 11.21 4.13
C CYS A 169 18.06 10.31 4.37
N VAL A 170 16.85 10.86 4.32
CA VAL A 170 15.60 10.13 4.48
C VAL A 170 14.47 10.80 3.71
N GLN A 171 13.52 10.01 3.20
CA GLN A 171 12.34 10.53 2.52
C GLN A 171 11.22 10.80 3.53
N THR A 172 10.63 12.02 3.50
CA THR A 172 9.50 12.37 4.36
C THR A 172 8.21 11.66 3.99
N GLY A 173 7.28 11.59 4.96
CA GLY A 173 5.98 10.89 4.78
C GLY A 173 6.10 9.37 4.80
N THR A 174 7.22 8.85 5.31
CA THR A 174 7.52 7.43 5.38
C THR A 174 7.56 6.92 6.82
N THR A 175 7.36 5.61 6.99
CA THR A 175 7.65 4.92 8.26
C THR A 175 9.13 5.00 8.60
N THR A 176 10.00 4.99 7.57
CA THR A 176 11.45 5.01 7.75
C THR A 176 11.97 6.32 8.32
N GLU A 177 11.31 7.46 8.05
CA GLU A 177 11.59 8.73 8.72
C GLU A 177 11.28 8.64 10.23
N GLN A 178 10.10 8.12 10.58
CA GLN A 178 9.64 7.97 11.96
C GLN A 178 10.50 6.97 12.74
N ASN A 179 10.75 5.80 12.15
CA ASN A 179 11.57 4.75 12.77
C ASN A 179 13.00 5.22 13.01
N LEU A 180 13.60 5.96 12.06
CA LEU A 180 14.94 6.53 12.25
C LEU A 180 14.97 7.40 13.51
N ALA A 181 14.02 8.34 13.63
CA ALA A 181 13.95 9.24 14.78
C ALA A 181 13.76 8.48 16.09
N ASP A 182 12.89 7.47 16.11
CA ASP A 182 12.62 6.65 17.29
C ASP A 182 13.82 5.80 17.69
N GLN A 183 14.49 5.16 16.72
CA GLN A 183 15.65 4.33 17.00
C GLN A 183 16.85 5.13 17.50
N MET A 184 17.08 6.32 16.96
CA MET A 184 18.14 7.22 17.41
C MET A 184 17.86 7.74 18.83
N ARG A 185 16.60 8.17 19.09
CA ARG A 185 16.17 8.58 20.43
C ARG A 185 16.30 7.45 21.46
N LYS A 186 15.86 6.24 21.13
CA LYS A 186 15.94 5.07 22.02
C LYS A 186 17.38 4.74 22.42
N ARG A 187 18.35 5.00 21.55
CA ARG A 187 19.77 4.75 21.76
C ARG A 187 20.56 5.96 22.26
N ASN A 188 19.89 7.10 22.45
CA ASN A 188 20.53 8.38 22.81
C ASN A 188 21.61 8.79 21.77
N ILE A 189 21.38 8.54 20.51
CA ILE A 189 22.27 8.90 19.40
C ILE A 189 21.78 10.22 18.78
N THR A 190 22.61 11.26 18.84
CA THR A 190 22.39 12.50 18.09
C THR A 190 22.75 12.29 16.63
N TYR A 191 21.95 12.83 15.71
CA TYR A 191 22.20 12.77 14.27
C TYR A 191 21.57 13.99 13.58
N LYS A 192 21.88 14.19 12.31
CA LYS A 192 21.32 15.28 11.48
C LYS A 192 20.42 14.69 10.39
N PRO A 193 19.08 14.73 10.52
CA PRO A 193 18.20 14.30 9.43
C PRO A 193 18.29 15.27 8.26
N VAL A 194 18.45 14.73 7.04
CA VAL A 194 18.40 15.48 5.78
C VAL A 194 17.21 14.93 4.99
N VAL A 195 16.14 15.71 4.95
CA VAL A 195 14.80 15.24 4.57
C VAL A 195 14.39 15.78 3.21
N PHE A 196 13.88 14.90 2.34
CA PHE A 196 13.37 15.25 1.01
C PHE A 196 12.01 14.57 0.74
N GLU A 197 11.19 15.17 -0.11
CA GLU A 197 9.93 14.57 -0.59
C GLU A 197 10.18 13.59 -1.76
N ASP A 198 11.12 13.92 -2.62
CA ASP A 198 11.46 13.15 -3.81
C ASP A 198 12.53 12.10 -3.51
N VAL A 199 12.29 10.85 -3.93
CA VAL A 199 13.23 9.74 -3.69
C VAL A 199 14.50 9.86 -4.54
N ASN A 200 14.42 10.38 -5.77
CA ASN A 200 15.59 10.57 -6.63
C ASN A 200 16.52 11.63 -6.05
N ILE A 201 15.97 12.74 -5.56
CA ILE A 201 16.73 13.79 -4.88
C ILE A 201 17.37 13.24 -3.60
N THR A 202 16.65 12.43 -2.83
CA THR A 202 17.18 11.78 -1.61
C THR A 202 18.42 10.94 -1.91
N PHE A 203 18.35 10.08 -2.94
CA PHE A 203 19.46 9.20 -3.33
C PHE A 203 20.58 9.95 -4.05
N ALA A 204 20.27 10.95 -4.87
CA ALA A 204 21.28 11.81 -5.51
C ALA A 204 22.09 12.59 -4.47
N THR A 205 21.43 13.18 -3.47
CA THR A 205 22.09 13.91 -2.37
C THR A 205 23.04 13.01 -1.58
N TYR A 206 22.63 11.75 -1.33
CA TYR A 206 23.53 10.77 -0.73
C TYR A 206 24.71 10.42 -1.65
N ALA A 207 24.45 10.17 -2.94
CA ALA A 207 25.51 9.83 -3.91
C ALA A 207 26.55 10.96 -4.07
N GLU A 208 26.12 12.22 -3.99
CA GLU A 208 26.97 13.42 -4.00
C GLU A 208 27.84 13.59 -2.73
N GLY A 209 27.61 12.77 -1.70
CA GLY A 209 28.40 12.85 -0.46
C GLY A 209 27.89 13.84 0.58
N ARG A 210 26.69 14.38 0.39
CA ARG A 210 26.09 15.38 1.30
C ARG A 210 25.43 14.75 2.52
N CYS A 211 25.20 13.44 2.50
CA CYS A 211 24.81 12.63 3.66
C CYS A 211 25.86 11.54 3.92
N ASP A 212 26.11 11.24 5.18
CA ASP A 212 27.00 10.13 5.61
C ASP A 212 26.32 8.77 5.38
N GLY A 213 25.01 8.72 5.52
CA GLY A 213 24.17 7.54 5.27
C GLY A 213 22.82 7.91 4.67
N ILE A 214 22.09 6.90 4.19
CA ILE A 214 20.72 7.00 3.72
C ILE A 214 19.92 5.82 4.28
N THR A 215 18.66 6.08 4.64
CA THR A 215 17.76 5.04 5.16
C THR A 215 16.50 4.91 4.33
N ALA A 216 16.09 3.66 4.12
CA ALA A 216 14.83 3.25 3.52
C ALA A 216 14.58 1.76 3.88
N ASP A 217 13.51 1.18 3.35
CA ASP A 217 13.30 -0.27 3.35
C ASP A 217 14.53 -0.95 2.75
N ARG A 218 14.98 -2.07 3.34
CA ARG A 218 16.20 -2.77 2.91
C ARG A 218 16.15 -3.15 1.44
N SER A 219 15.00 -3.64 0.97
CA SER A 219 14.79 -3.98 -0.43
C SER A 219 14.88 -2.76 -1.36
N ALA A 220 14.32 -1.63 -0.92
CA ALA A 220 14.41 -0.36 -1.66
C ALA A 220 15.87 0.14 -1.70
N LEU A 221 16.64 -0.01 -0.62
CA LEU A 221 18.07 0.30 -0.63
C LEU A 221 18.84 -0.58 -1.63
N VAL A 222 18.56 -1.89 -1.69
CA VAL A 222 19.16 -2.80 -2.67
C VAL A 222 18.81 -2.37 -4.10
N ALA A 223 17.51 -2.09 -4.33
CA ALA A 223 17.00 -1.65 -5.63
C ALA A 223 17.67 -0.34 -6.09
N ARG A 224 17.66 0.66 -5.24
CA ARG A 224 18.22 1.98 -5.56
C ARG A 224 19.75 1.95 -5.67
N ARG A 225 20.44 1.15 -4.84
CA ARG A 225 21.88 0.94 -4.96
C ARG A 225 22.25 0.43 -6.35
N SER A 226 21.47 -0.48 -6.95
CA SER A 226 21.77 -1.08 -8.26
C SER A 226 21.83 -0.08 -9.41
N ILE A 227 21.28 1.11 -9.24
CA ILE A 227 21.25 2.20 -10.25
C ILE A 227 22.06 3.43 -9.83
N LEU A 228 22.80 3.38 -8.71
CA LEU A 228 23.75 4.42 -8.35
C LEU A 228 24.95 4.40 -9.31
N PRO A 229 25.66 5.55 -9.49
CA PRO A 229 26.85 5.62 -10.35
C PRO A 229 27.95 4.63 -9.98
N LYS A 230 28.09 4.31 -8.66
CA LYS A 230 29.08 3.35 -8.12
C LYS A 230 28.42 2.46 -7.08
N PRO A 231 27.64 1.44 -7.50
CA PRO A 231 26.92 0.56 -6.57
C PRO A 231 27.86 -0.17 -5.58
N GLU A 232 29.04 -0.56 -6.07
CA GLU A 232 30.05 -1.29 -5.30
C GLU A 232 30.71 -0.52 -4.16
N ASP A 233 30.66 0.82 -4.21
CA ASP A 233 31.19 1.68 -3.16
C ASP A 233 30.26 1.82 -1.95
N ASN A 234 29.08 1.19 -2.02
CA ASN A 234 28.03 1.29 -1.01
C ASN A 234 27.74 -0.06 -0.37
N VAL A 235 27.49 -0.05 0.93
CA VAL A 235 27.10 -1.24 1.72
C VAL A 235 25.86 -0.90 2.55
N ILE A 236 24.94 -1.87 2.64
CA ILE A 236 23.79 -1.80 3.51
C ILE A 236 24.16 -2.52 4.80
N LEU A 237 23.98 -1.83 5.94
CA LEU A 237 24.23 -2.42 7.24
C LEU A 237 23.30 -3.61 7.48
N ASP A 238 23.81 -4.63 8.19
CA ASP A 238 23.02 -5.84 8.47
C ASP A 238 21.90 -5.59 9.47
N GLU A 239 22.05 -4.60 10.35
CA GLU A 239 21.07 -4.25 11.37
C GLU A 239 19.77 -3.78 10.72
N VAL A 240 18.68 -4.50 11.02
CA VAL A 240 17.31 -4.15 10.62
C VAL A 240 16.63 -3.45 11.79
N ILE A 241 16.08 -2.27 11.57
CA ILE A 241 15.63 -1.39 12.65
C ILE A 241 14.10 -1.25 12.73
N SER A 242 13.36 -1.92 11.87
CA SER A 242 11.89 -1.98 11.90
C SER A 242 11.35 -3.21 11.19
N SER A 243 10.05 -3.45 11.34
CA SER A 243 9.27 -4.38 10.53
C SER A 243 8.42 -3.60 9.54
N GLU A 244 8.56 -3.91 8.25
CA GLU A 244 7.87 -3.20 7.17
C GLU A 244 7.03 -4.20 6.33
N PRO A 245 5.80 -4.55 6.78
CA PRO A 245 4.88 -5.37 5.99
C PRO A 245 4.28 -4.50 4.87
N LEU A 246 4.77 -4.68 3.66
CA LEU A 246 4.33 -3.91 2.49
C LEU A 246 3.09 -4.54 1.89
N ALA A 247 2.03 -3.76 1.71
CA ALA A 247 0.77 -4.23 1.20
C ALA A 247 0.08 -3.19 0.30
N PRO A 248 -0.69 -3.63 -0.71
CA PRO A 248 -1.59 -2.75 -1.44
C PRO A 248 -2.67 -2.21 -0.50
N ALA A 249 -3.13 -1.00 -0.77
CA ALA A 249 -4.17 -0.36 0.03
C ALA A 249 -5.26 0.26 -0.85
N VAL A 250 -6.47 0.28 -0.31
CA VAL A 250 -7.63 1.01 -0.87
C VAL A 250 -8.17 1.97 0.18
N ALA A 251 -8.96 2.96 -0.23
CA ALA A 251 -9.67 3.81 0.71
C ALA A 251 -10.76 3.01 1.43
N LYS A 252 -10.94 3.24 2.74
CA LYS A 252 -12.02 2.61 3.51
C LYS A 252 -13.40 3.07 3.03
N GLY A 253 -14.37 2.17 3.17
CA GLY A 253 -15.81 2.46 2.97
C GLY A 253 -16.45 1.70 1.82
N ASP A 254 -15.68 1.04 0.97
CA ASP A 254 -16.19 0.09 -0.03
C ASP A 254 -15.62 -1.31 0.26
N ASN A 255 -16.38 -2.09 1.03
CA ASN A 255 -15.97 -3.45 1.43
C ASN A 255 -15.85 -4.36 0.22
N LYS A 256 -16.71 -4.21 -0.79
CA LYS A 256 -16.68 -5.01 -2.01
C LYS A 256 -15.37 -4.77 -2.78
N TRP A 257 -14.95 -3.50 -2.88
CA TRP A 257 -13.69 -3.16 -3.51
C TRP A 257 -12.49 -3.70 -2.73
N ALA A 258 -12.49 -3.50 -1.41
CA ALA A 258 -11.44 -4.02 -0.53
C ALA A 258 -11.33 -5.55 -0.60
N ASP A 259 -12.45 -6.27 -0.56
CA ASP A 259 -12.47 -7.73 -0.67
C ASP A 259 -12.02 -8.20 -2.06
N THR A 260 -12.42 -7.51 -3.13
CA THR A 260 -11.93 -7.81 -4.49
C THR A 260 -10.39 -7.75 -4.55
N VAL A 261 -9.79 -6.66 -4.11
CA VAL A 261 -8.32 -6.50 -4.12
C VAL A 261 -7.66 -7.54 -3.21
N LYS A 262 -8.21 -7.79 -2.03
CA LYS A 262 -7.73 -8.79 -1.08
C LYS A 262 -7.66 -10.19 -1.68
N TRP A 263 -8.76 -10.65 -2.28
CA TRP A 263 -8.86 -12.00 -2.86
C TRP A 263 -8.03 -12.14 -4.14
N VAL A 264 -7.78 -11.07 -4.89
CA VAL A 264 -6.81 -11.07 -6.00
C VAL A 264 -5.40 -11.36 -5.48
N VAL A 265 -4.98 -10.68 -4.40
CA VAL A 265 -3.65 -10.94 -3.80
C VAL A 265 -3.56 -12.36 -3.25
N TYR A 266 -4.60 -12.85 -2.58
CA TYR A 266 -4.63 -14.24 -2.12
C TYR A 266 -4.61 -15.25 -3.27
N ALA A 267 -5.22 -14.94 -4.41
CA ALA A 267 -5.17 -15.83 -5.59
C ALA A 267 -3.73 -16.03 -6.10
N LEU A 268 -2.90 -14.99 -6.07
CA LEU A 268 -1.48 -15.10 -6.44
C LEU A 268 -0.72 -16.09 -5.53
N VAL A 269 -0.95 -15.99 -4.22
CA VAL A 269 -0.32 -16.87 -3.21
C VAL A 269 -0.89 -18.27 -3.30
N LYS A 270 -2.22 -18.41 -3.43
CA LYS A 270 -2.91 -19.70 -3.52
C LYS A 270 -2.47 -20.50 -4.74
N ALA A 271 -2.30 -19.86 -5.87
CA ALA A 271 -1.80 -20.52 -7.08
C ALA A 271 -0.38 -21.11 -6.86
N GLU A 272 0.51 -20.38 -6.18
CA GLU A 272 1.83 -20.91 -5.82
C GLU A 272 1.71 -22.13 -4.87
N GLU A 273 0.80 -22.09 -3.88
CA GLU A 273 0.53 -23.23 -2.98
C GLU A 273 0.04 -24.47 -3.73
N LEU A 274 -0.81 -24.26 -4.74
CA LEU A 274 -1.36 -25.35 -5.57
C LEU A 274 -0.41 -25.80 -6.68
N GLY A 275 0.76 -25.15 -6.84
CA GLY A 275 1.71 -25.44 -7.92
C GLY A 275 1.21 -25.01 -9.30
N ILE A 276 0.20 -24.12 -9.35
CA ILE A 276 -0.38 -23.59 -10.59
C ILE A 276 0.37 -22.31 -10.98
N ASN A 277 0.79 -22.22 -12.24
CA ASN A 277 1.49 -21.07 -12.79
C ASN A 277 1.02 -20.75 -14.22
N SER A 278 1.52 -19.67 -14.82
CA SER A 278 1.12 -19.24 -16.16
C SER A 278 1.41 -20.28 -17.26
N GLN A 279 2.40 -21.14 -17.07
CA GLN A 279 2.84 -22.12 -18.04
C GLN A 279 2.06 -23.45 -17.98
N ASN A 280 1.53 -23.80 -16.78
CA ASN A 280 0.90 -25.11 -16.57
C ASN A 280 -0.62 -25.03 -16.28
N ILE A 281 -1.21 -23.83 -16.13
CA ILE A 281 -2.62 -23.67 -15.76
C ILE A 281 -3.58 -24.45 -16.67
N ALA A 282 -3.28 -24.55 -17.97
CA ALA A 282 -4.11 -25.29 -18.92
C ALA A 282 -4.20 -26.80 -18.59
N GLN A 283 -3.18 -27.36 -17.94
CA GLN A 283 -3.14 -28.77 -17.55
C GLN A 283 -4.10 -29.08 -16.39
N PHE A 284 -4.47 -28.05 -15.61
CA PHE A 284 -5.40 -28.17 -14.48
C PHE A 284 -6.87 -27.99 -14.87
N ALA A 285 -7.19 -27.64 -16.10
CA ALA A 285 -8.57 -27.45 -16.57
C ALA A 285 -9.45 -28.68 -16.41
N THR A 286 -8.85 -29.87 -16.44
CA THR A 286 -9.54 -31.18 -16.26
C THR A 286 -9.24 -31.82 -14.91
N SER A 287 -8.74 -31.08 -13.93
CA SER A 287 -8.42 -31.60 -12.61
C SER A 287 -9.67 -32.15 -11.93
N SER A 288 -9.54 -33.30 -11.25
CA SER A 288 -10.58 -33.83 -10.39
C SER A 288 -10.52 -33.29 -8.95
N ASP A 289 -9.45 -32.58 -8.60
CA ASP A 289 -9.25 -32.00 -7.26
C ASP A 289 -10.27 -30.86 -7.02
N PRO A 290 -11.13 -30.97 -5.99
CA PRO A 290 -12.16 -29.98 -5.70
C PRO A 290 -11.58 -28.58 -5.36
N ASP A 291 -10.41 -28.52 -4.71
CA ASP A 291 -9.79 -27.22 -4.36
C ASP A 291 -9.28 -26.51 -5.63
N ILE A 292 -8.69 -27.26 -6.56
CA ILE A 292 -8.27 -26.74 -7.86
C ILE A 292 -9.48 -26.31 -8.69
N LYS A 293 -10.54 -27.11 -8.72
CA LYS A 293 -11.77 -26.78 -9.46
C LYS A 293 -12.42 -25.49 -8.97
N ARG A 294 -12.53 -25.31 -7.65
CA ARG A 294 -13.04 -24.07 -7.05
C ARG A 294 -12.11 -22.88 -7.34
N PHE A 295 -10.81 -23.07 -7.20
CA PHE A 295 -9.83 -22.03 -7.50
C PHE A 295 -9.90 -21.57 -8.97
N LEU A 296 -10.03 -22.49 -9.92
CA LEU A 296 -10.14 -22.17 -11.35
C LEU A 296 -11.55 -21.72 -11.77
N GLY A 297 -12.54 -21.79 -10.87
CA GLY A 297 -13.92 -21.39 -11.15
C GLY A 297 -14.70 -22.39 -12.02
N THR A 298 -14.23 -23.65 -12.14
CA THR A 298 -14.95 -24.73 -12.86
C THR A 298 -15.96 -25.42 -11.95
N GLU A 299 -15.95 -25.12 -10.64
CA GLU A 299 -16.93 -25.59 -9.66
C GLU A 299 -17.21 -24.48 -8.65
N GLY A 300 -18.51 -24.30 -8.29
CA GLY A 300 -18.96 -23.24 -7.38
C GLY A 300 -19.10 -21.87 -8.05
N ASN A 301 -19.37 -20.84 -7.24
CA ASN A 301 -19.69 -19.48 -7.69
C ASN A 301 -18.95 -18.41 -6.86
N LEU A 302 -17.70 -18.65 -6.47
CA LEU A 302 -16.94 -17.78 -5.58
C LEU A 302 -16.73 -16.36 -6.12
N GLY A 303 -16.64 -16.21 -7.46
CA GLY A 303 -16.47 -14.92 -8.11
C GLY A 303 -17.67 -13.99 -7.93
N GLU A 304 -18.89 -14.55 -7.90
CA GLU A 304 -20.14 -13.76 -7.80
C GLU A 304 -20.18 -12.91 -6.53
N GLY A 305 -19.72 -13.44 -5.39
CA GLY A 305 -19.63 -12.71 -4.13
C GLY A 305 -18.73 -11.45 -4.19
N LEU A 306 -17.74 -11.47 -5.09
CA LEU A 306 -16.85 -10.33 -5.36
C LEU A 306 -17.36 -9.46 -6.54
N GLY A 307 -18.44 -9.85 -7.22
CA GLY A 307 -18.90 -9.24 -8.46
C GLY A 307 -17.99 -9.54 -9.66
N LEU A 308 -17.20 -10.61 -9.57
CA LEU A 308 -16.33 -11.10 -10.62
C LEU A 308 -16.92 -12.35 -11.29
N THR A 309 -16.34 -12.74 -12.41
CA THR A 309 -16.60 -14.08 -12.98
C THR A 309 -15.95 -15.15 -12.13
N ASN A 310 -16.48 -16.38 -12.15
CA ASN A 310 -15.97 -17.45 -11.30
C ASN A 310 -14.52 -17.85 -11.64
N ASP A 311 -14.10 -17.62 -12.88
CA ASP A 311 -12.75 -17.87 -13.38
C ASP A 311 -11.73 -16.73 -13.11
N PHE A 312 -12.07 -15.76 -12.23
CA PHE A 312 -11.22 -14.61 -11.98
C PHE A 312 -9.79 -14.98 -11.58
N ALA A 313 -9.62 -16.01 -10.75
CA ALA A 313 -8.31 -16.49 -10.34
C ALA A 313 -7.54 -17.11 -11.52
N ALA A 314 -8.22 -17.86 -12.38
CA ALA A 314 -7.62 -18.42 -13.59
C ALA A 314 -7.13 -17.30 -14.55
N ARG A 315 -7.91 -16.23 -14.72
CA ARG A 315 -7.53 -15.04 -15.52
C ARG A 315 -6.26 -14.40 -14.97
N ILE A 316 -6.19 -14.19 -13.65
CA ILE A 316 -4.99 -13.63 -12.99
C ILE A 316 -3.76 -14.47 -13.37
N ILE A 317 -3.82 -15.79 -13.15
CA ILE A 317 -2.67 -16.65 -13.34
C ILE A 317 -2.27 -16.79 -14.82
N LYS A 318 -3.26 -16.84 -15.71
CA LYS A 318 -3.01 -16.87 -17.15
C LYS A 318 -2.26 -15.65 -17.64
N HIS A 319 -2.61 -14.45 -17.17
CA HIS A 319 -2.07 -13.19 -17.67
C HIS A 319 -0.84 -12.72 -16.89
N VAL A 320 -0.81 -12.93 -15.58
CA VAL A 320 0.21 -12.35 -14.70
C VAL A 320 1.09 -13.40 -14.05
N GLY A 321 0.58 -14.63 -13.90
CA GLY A 321 1.28 -15.71 -13.19
C GLY A 321 0.99 -15.70 -11.69
N ASN A 322 1.59 -16.65 -10.97
CA ASN A 322 1.49 -16.77 -9.52
C ASN A 322 2.50 -15.86 -8.80
N TYR A 323 2.46 -15.83 -7.46
CA TYR A 323 3.35 -14.97 -6.68
C TYR A 323 4.84 -15.30 -6.90
N SER A 324 5.23 -16.57 -7.06
CA SER A 324 6.61 -16.96 -7.35
C SER A 324 7.11 -16.40 -8.68
N GLU A 325 6.26 -16.46 -9.73
CA GLU A 325 6.62 -15.90 -11.05
C GLU A 325 6.80 -14.39 -10.99
N ILE A 326 5.89 -13.70 -10.26
CA ILE A 326 5.98 -12.24 -10.04
C ILE A 326 7.26 -11.89 -9.28
N TYR A 327 7.56 -12.63 -8.21
CA TYR A 327 8.77 -12.41 -7.41
C TYR A 327 10.04 -12.60 -8.25
N ASP A 328 10.13 -13.74 -8.95
CA ASP A 328 11.33 -14.13 -9.69
C ASP A 328 11.67 -13.17 -10.82
N ARG A 329 10.66 -12.66 -11.55
CA ARG A 329 10.92 -11.73 -12.67
C ARG A 329 11.23 -10.30 -12.22
N ASN A 330 10.84 -9.91 -11.00
CA ASN A 330 11.02 -8.53 -10.52
C ASN A 330 12.16 -8.39 -9.49
N LEU A 331 12.33 -9.34 -8.59
CA LEU A 331 13.22 -9.25 -7.44
C LEU A 331 14.21 -10.42 -7.34
N GLY A 332 13.84 -11.56 -7.92
CA GLY A 332 14.50 -12.85 -7.74
C GLY A 332 15.87 -12.98 -8.38
N PRO A 333 16.43 -14.21 -8.39
CA PRO A 333 17.82 -14.47 -8.76
C PRO A 333 18.14 -14.20 -10.24
N LYS A 334 17.14 -14.07 -11.10
CA LYS A 334 17.31 -13.72 -12.51
C LYS A 334 17.39 -12.21 -12.76
N THR A 335 17.24 -11.41 -11.73
CA THR A 335 17.32 -9.94 -11.79
C THR A 335 18.66 -9.43 -11.24
N LYS A 336 19.00 -8.18 -11.56
CA LYS A 336 20.16 -7.51 -10.95
C LYS A 336 20.04 -7.34 -9.43
N LEU A 337 18.82 -7.43 -8.87
CA LEU A 337 18.57 -7.28 -7.45
C LEU A 337 18.93 -8.54 -6.68
N ASN A 338 18.67 -9.71 -7.27
CA ASN A 338 18.99 -11.02 -6.70
C ASN A 338 18.60 -11.17 -5.23
N LEU A 339 17.37 -10.73 -4.91
CA LEU A 339 16.87 -10.79 -3.54
C LEU A 339 16.40 -12.21 -3.22
N PRO A 340 16.89 -12.80 -2.12
CA PRO A 340 16.36 -14.08 -1.65
C PRO A 340 14.95 -13.90 -1.12
N ARG A 341 14.08 -14.89 -1.30
CA ARG A 341 12.68 -14.88 -0.82
C ARG A 341 12.59 -14.66 0.69
N GLY A 342 13.43 -15.32 1.49
CA GLY A 342 13.41 -15.20 2.95
C GLY A 342 12.00 -15.35 3.54
N GLN A 343 11.52 -14.37 4.29
CA GLN A 343 10.17 -14.33 4.85
C GLN A 343 9.07 -14.27 3.77
N ASN A 344 9.41 -13.93 2.54
CA ASN A 344 8.50 -13.90 1.39
C ASN A 344 8.30 -15.28 0.72
N GLN A 345 8.73 -16.36 1.37
CA GLN A 345 8.38 -17.73 1.04
C GLN A 345 6.95 -18.06 1.49
N LEU A 346 6.36 -19.11 0.90
CA LEU A 346 5.15 -19.71 1.43
C LEU A 346 5.37 -20.20 2.87
N TRP A 347 4.31 -20.17 3.68
CA TRP A 347 4.31 -20.69 5.05
C TRP A 347 4.80 -22.16 5.12
N SER A 348 4.43 -22.97 4.13
CA SER A 348 4.86 -24.39 4.02
C SER A 348 6.37 -24.54 3.74
N LYS A 349 7.06 -23.46 3.35
CA LYS A 349 8.51 -23.37 3.11
C LYS A 349 9.23 -22.51 4.15
N GLY A 350 8.57 -22.24 5.30
CA GLY A 350 9.15 -21.47 6.40
C GLY A 350 9.04 -19.94 6.25
N GLY A 351 8.26 -19.45 5.30
CA GLY A 351 7.97 -18.02 5.12
C GLY A 351 6.67 -17.59 5.80
N LEU A 352 6.20 -16.39 5.45
CA LEU A 352 5.01 -15.76 6.02
C LEU A 352 3.85 -15.62 5.03
N LEU A 353 4.03 -16.01 3.76
CA LEU A 353 2.96 -15.95 2.79
C LEU A 353 1.98 -17.11 2.99
N TYR A 354 0.74 -16.74 3.23
CA TYR A 354 -0.35 -17.64 3.54
C TYR A 354 -1.64 -17.18 2.87
N SER A 355 -2.37 -18.09 2.23
CA SER A 355 -3.68 -17.81 1.65
C SER A 355 -4.78 -18.54 2.40
N PRO A 356 -5.91 -17.87 2.73
CA PRO A 356 -7.11 -18.56 3.17
C PRO A 356 -7.63 -19.53 2.09
N PRO A 357 -8.45 -20.55 2.47
CA PRO A 357 -9.07 -21.46 1.52
C PRO A 357 -10.03 -20.73 0.57
N PHE A 358 -10.03 -21.14 -0.70
CA PHE A 358 -11.04 -20.74 -1.71
C PHE A 358 -12.24 -21.69 -1.63
N ARG A 359 -13.19 -21.39 -0.71
CA ARG A 359 -14.40 -22.19 -0.49
C ARG A 359 -15.51 -21.39 0.19
#